data_1d30a4918c9f80f42bd972a9885c0daa
#
_entry.id   1d30a4918c9f80f42bd972a9885c0daa
#
_cell.length_a   1.000
_cell.length_b   1.000
_cell.length_c   1.000
_cell.angle_alpha   90.00
_cell.angle_beta   90.00
_cell.angle_gamma   90.00
#
_symmetry.space_group_name_H-M   'P 1'
#
loop_
_entity.id
_entity.type
_entity.pdbx_description
1 polymer ?
#
loop_
_entity_poly.entity_id
_entity_poly.type
_entity_poly.pdbx_seq_one_letter_code
_entity_poly.pdbx_strand_id
1 'polypeptide(L)'
;MDKGTIINIVIIGLLVLFIFMRIKPTKGLRNLNVEAFKTEMTKSGRQLLIDVREPSEYKGGFISGAKNIPLSQLSGRIAEIPKDQPVLLYCRSGMRSKNAARVLLKNGHKEIAHLQGGLGAWKGKLVRN
;
A
#
# COMPACT_ATOMS: atom_id res chain seq x y z
N MET A 1 -28.95 -15.32 -30.61
CA MET A 1 -28.19 -15.85 -29.46
C MET A 1 -29.11 -16.63 -28.57
N ASP A 2 -28.69 -17.81 -28.15
CA ASP A 2 -29.46 -18.56 -27.18
C ASP A 2 -29.25 -17.99 -25.76
N LYS A 3 -30.08 -18.49 -24.83
CA LYS A 3 -30.06 -18.03 -23.44
C LYS A 3 -28.70 -18.32 -22.78
N GLY A 4 -28.06 -19.45 -23.11
CA GLY A 4 -26.78 -19.82 -22.54
C GLY A 4 -25.66 -18.86 -22.94
N THR A 5 -25.64 -18.47 -24.21
CA THR A 5 -24.67 -17.50 -24.72
C THR A 5 -24.84 -16.14 -24.05
N ILE A 6 -26.07 -15.67 -23.88
CA ILE A 6 -26.36 -14.40 -23.22
C ILE A 6 -25.89 -14.42 -21.77
N ILE A 7 -26.18 -15.50 -21.04
CA ILE A 7 -25.76 -15.66 -19.64
C ILE A 7 -24.24 -15.63 -19.53
N ASN A 8 -23.53 -16.32 -20.42
CA ASN A 8 -22.07 -16.35 -20.42
C ASN A 8 -21.48 -14.96 -20.66
N ILE A 9 -22.03 -14.21 -21.60
CA ILE A 9 -21.59 -12.81 -21.87
C ILE A 9 -21.78 -11.94 -20.64
N VAL A 10 -22.91 -12.06 -19.96
CA VAL A 10 -23.22 -11.29 -18.74
C VAL A 10 -22.22 -11.65 -17.63
N ILE A 11 -21.94 -12.93 -17.41
CA ILE A 11 -21.01 -13.39 -16.40
C ILE A 11 -19.59 -12.86 -16.68
N ILE A 12 -19.13 -12.95 -17.93
CA ILE A 12 -17.82 -12.44 -18.33
C ILE A 12 -17.75 -10.94 -18.12
N GLY A 13 -18.80 -10.20 -18.51
CA GLY A 13 -18.86 -8.76 -18.30
C GLY A 13 -18.77 -8.37 -16.83
N LEU A 14 -19.49 -9.08 -15.95
CA LEU A 14 -19.45 -8.84 -14.51
C LEU A 14 -18.08 -9.17 -13.93
N LEU A 15 -17.45 -10.23 -14.41
CA LEU A 15 -16.12 -10.64 -13.95
C LEU A 15 -15.07 -9.60 -14.35
N VAL A 16 -15.11 -9.12 -15.58
CA VAL A 16 -14.20 -8.06 -16.07
C VAL A 16 -14.41 -6.78 -15.27
N LEU A 17 -15.65 -6.40 -15.00
CA LEU A 17 -15.96 -5.23 -14.18
C LEU A 17 -15.42 -5.40 -12.77
N PHE A 18 -15.59 -6.57 -12.16
CA PHE A 18 -15.08 -6.87 -10.83
C PHE A 18 -13.55 -6.75 -10.77
N ILE A 19 -12.86 -7.34 -11.75
CA ILE A 19 -11.39 -7.23 -11.85
C ILE A 19 -10.98 -5.77 -12.03
N PHE A 20 -11.64 -5.04 -12.92
CA PHE A 20 -11.34 -3.62 -13.16
C PHE A 20 -11.49 -2.80 -11.88
N MET A 21 -12.56 -3.03 -11.10
CA MET A 21 -12.76 -2.32 -9.84
C MET A 21 -11.70 -2.65 -8.79
N ARG A 22 -11.15 -3.88 -8.83
CA ARG A 22 -10.09 -4.31 -7.90
C ARG A 22 -8.74 -3.70 -8.23
N ILE A 23 -8.42 -3.51 -9.51
CA ILE A 23 -7.12 -2.97 -9.95
C ILE A 23 -7.17 -1.47 -10.21
N LYS A 24 -8.33 -0.84 -10.08
CA LYS A 24 -8.48 0.60 -10.26
C LYS A 24 -7.53 1.37 -9.35
N PRO A 25 -6.80 2.38 -9.87
CA PRO A 25 -5.92 3.19 -9.02
C PRO A 25 -6.70 3.87 -7.90
N THR A 26 -6.11 3.91 -6.71
CA THR A 26 -6.68 4.61 -5.56
C THR A 26 -6.44 6.10 -5.70
N LYS A 27 -7.51 6.88 -5.76
CA LYS A 27 -7.41 8.34 -5.87
C LYS A 27 -6.71 8.92 -4.65
N GLY A 28 -5.71 9.76 -4.89
CA GLY A 28 -4.92 10.39 -3.83
C GLY A 28 -3.70 9.60 -3.39
N LEU A 29 -3.52 8.38 -3.89
CA LEU A 29 -2.36 7.56 -3.61
C LEU A 29 -1.33 7.70 -4.71
N ARG A 30 -0.09 8.00 -4.33
CA ARG A 30 1.04 8.01 -5.26
C ARG A 30 1.67 6.62 -5.27
N ASN A 31 1.74 6.00 -6.45
CA ASN A 31 2.42 4.72 -6.64
C ASN A 31 3.85 5.00 -7.05
N LEU A 32 4.81 4.66 -6.20
CA LEU A 32 6.22 4.94 -6.44
C LEU A 32 6.97 3.65 -6.74
N ASN A 33 7.75 3.66 -7.83
CA ASN A 33 8.72 2.59 -8.05
C ASN A 33 9.86 2.71 -7.03
N VAL A 34 10.78 1.74 -7.02
CA VAL A 34 11.87 1.69 -6.04
C VAL A 34 12.71 2.98 -6.05
N GLU A 35 13.07 3.47 -7.24
CA GLU A 35 13.91 4.67 -7.35
C GLU A 35 13.20 5.91 -6.82
N ALA A 36 11.94 6.10 -7.19
CA ALA A 36 11.14 7.22 -6.70
C ALA A 36 10.90 7.11 -5.20
N PHE A 37 10.67 5.90 -4.68
CA PHE A 37 10.49 5.67 -3.25
C PHE A 37 11.75 6.00 -2.46
N LYS A 38 12.92 5.59 -2.95
CA LYS A 38 14.21 5.94 -2.34
C LYS A 38 14.41 7.46 -2.32
N THR A 39 14.07 8.14 -3.41
CA THR A 39 14.17 9.60 -3.48
C THR A 39 13.28 10.26 -2.42
N GLU A 40 12.05 9.80 -2.29
CA GLU A 40 11.14 10.33 -1.25
C GLU A 40 11.69 10.10 0.16
N MET A 41 12.30 8.95 0.42
CA MET A 41 12.89 8.65 1.73
C MET A 41 14.02 9.61 2.10
N THR A 42 14.72 10.16 1.12
CA THR A 42 15.85 11.07 1.35
C THR A 42 15.44 12.53 1.49
N LYS A 43 14.18 12.86 1.21
CA LYS A 43 13.68 14.22 1.39
C LYS A 43 13.58 14.58 2.88
N SER A 44 13.82 15.79 3.18
CA SER A 44 13.85 16.56 4.44
C SER A 44 13.23 15.96 5.73
N GLY A 45 13.43 14.70 6.04
CA GLY A 45 13.20 14.14 7.39
C GLY A 45 11.79 14.18 7.98
N ARG A 46 10.79 14.65 7.23
CA ARG A 46 9.41 14.73 7.73
C ARG A 46 8.55 13.54 7.33
N GLN A 47 9.04 12.68 6.45
CA GLN A 47 8.28 11.53 6.00
C GLN A 47 8.24 10.45 7.07
N LEU A 48 7.06 9.90 7.28
CA LEU A 48 6.88 8.76 8.14
C LEU A 48 6.86 7.49 7.29
N LEU A 49 7.84 6.61 7.50
CA LEU A 49 7.94 5.34 6.77
C LEU A 49 7.28 4.24 7.59
N ILE A 50 6.26 3.61 7.04
CA ILE A 50 5.46 2.60 7.74
C ILE A 50 5.47 1.28 6.98
N ASP A 51 5.86 0.22 7.68
CA ASP A 51 5.75 -1.16 7.24
C ASP A 51 4.42 -1.71 7.74
N VAL A 52 3.50 -2.03 6.81
CA VAL A 52 2.17 -2.52 7.17
C VAL A 52 2.05 -4.04 7.15
N ARG A 53 3.19 -4.73 7.10
CA ARG A 53 3.24 -6.19 7.23
C ARG A 53 2.99 -6.63 8.68
N GLU A 54 2.76 -7.92 8.86
CA GLU A 54 2.61 -8.45 10.20
C GLU A 54 3.93 -8.39 10.99
N PRO A 55 3.85 -8.36 12.34
CA PRO A 55 5.07 -8.23 13.18
C PRO A 55 6.12 -9.30 12.91
N SER A 56 5.70 -10.54 12.63
CA SER A 56 6.64 -11.62 12.33
C SER A 56 7.44 -11.36 11.05
N GLU A 57 6.80 -10.79 10.04
CA GLU A 57 7.49 -10.38 8.80
C GLU A 57 8.49 -9.26 9.08
N TYR A 58 8.06 -8.25 9.83
CA TYR A 58 8.90 -7.12 10.20
C TYR A 58 10.15 -7.56 10.97
N LYS A 59 10.01 -8.46 11.91
CA LYS A 59 11.14 -9.01 12.67
C LYS A 59 12.17 -9.70 11.78
N GLY A 60 11.74 -10.27 10.67
CA GLY A 60 12.63 -10.93 9.72
C GLY A 60 13.47 -9.99 8.87
N GLY A 61 13.20 -8.70 8.92
CA GLY A 61 13.92 -7.67 8.18
C GLY A 61 12.98 -6.60 7.66
N PHE A 62 13.42 -5.34 7.73
CA PHE A 62 12.61 -4.19 7.32
C PHE A 62 13.50 -3.09 6.74
N ILE A 63 12.91 -2.15 6.03
CA ILE A 63 13.64 -0.98 5.51
C ILE A 63 14.02 -0.09 6.69
N SER A 64 15.29 0.30 6.77
CA SER A 64 15.80 1.14 7.86
C SER A 64 14.93 2.39 8.06
N GLY A 65 14.54 2.64 9.32
CA GLY A 65 13.69 3.77 9.69
C GLY A 65 12.20 3.47 9.67
N ALA A 66 11.79 2.29 9.21
CA ALA A 66 10.38 1.93 9.15
C ALA A 66 9.81 1.60 10.52
N LYS A 67 8.63 2.15 10.81
CA LYS A 67 7.80 1.79 11.95
C LYS A 67 6.82 0.72 11.51
N ASN A 68 6.65 -0.33 12.29
CA ASN A 68 5.69 -1.38 11.97
C ASN A 68 4.31 -1.02 12.55
N ILE A 69 3.36 -0.81 11.68
CA ILE A 69 1.94 -0.72 12.02
C ILE A 69 1.23 -1.67 11.08
N PRO A 70 0.98 -2.91 11.51
CA PRO A 70 0.33 -3.89 10.64
C PRO A 70 -1.03 -3.41 10.14
N LEU A 71 -1.38 -3.76 8.90
CA LEU A 71 -2.68 -3.40 8.34
C LEU A 71 -3.83 -3.82 9.27
N SER A 72 -3.71 -4.99 9.90
CA SER A 72 -4.71 -5.50 10.84
C SER A 72 -4.91 -4.61 12.08
N GLN A 73 -3.92 -3.79 12.42
CA GLN A 73 -3.96 -2.91 13.59
C GLN A 73 -4.15 -1.43 13.22
N LEU A 74 -4.10 -1.12 11.93
CA LEU A 74 -4.00 0.26 11.46
C LEU A 74 -5.17 1.12 11.94
N SER A 75 -6.40 0.64 11.82
CA SER A 75 -7.58 1.41 12.21
C SER A 75 -7.59 1.76 13.70
N GLY A 76 -7.10 0.86 14.54
CA GLY A 76 -6.99 1.10 15.99
C GLY A 76 -5.78 1.96 16.37
N ARG A 77 -4.85 2.16 15.46
CA ARG A 77 -3.60 2.90 15.70
C ARG A 77 -3.47 4.14 14.82
N ILE A 78 -4.55 4.58 14.22
CA ILE A 78 -4.54 5.71 13.28
C ILE A 78 -4.01 7.01 13.91
N ALA A 79 -4.22 7.17 15.22
CA ALA A 79 -3.75 8.34 15.95
C ALA A 79 -2.22 8.44 16.05
N GLU A 80 -1.51 7.34 15.80
CA GLU A 80 -0.04 7.35 15.76
C GLU A 80 0.52 7.96 14.47
N ILE A 81 -0.35 8.25 13.50
CA ILE A 81 0.06 8.77 12.20
C ILE A 81 -0.49 10.19 12.05
N PRO A 82 0.37 11.22 12.21
CA PRO A 82 -0.07 12.61 12.05
C PRO A 82 -0.58 12.87 10.62
N LYS A 83 -1.66 13.62 10.52
CA LYS A 83 -2.30 13.91 9.22
C LYS A 83 -1.53 14.94 8.39
N ASP A 84 -0.66 15.70 9.02
CA ASP A 84 0.12 16.78 8.40
C ASP A 84 1.51 16.33 7.95
N GLN A 85 1.82 15.04 8.07
CA GLN A 85 3.11 14.49 7.63
C GLN A 85 2.92 13.63 6.39
N PRO A 86 3.86 13.69 5.42
CA PRO A 86 3.89 12.73 4.34
C PRO A 86 4.10 11.32 4.87
N VAL A 87 3.36 10.36 4.34
CA VAL A 87 3.44 8.96 4.75
C VAL A 87 3.89 8.11 3.57
N LEU A 88 4.92 7.32 3.82
CA LEU A 88 5.42 6.33 2.88
C LEU A 88 5.09 4.95 3.43
N LEU A 89 4.37 4.17 2.64
CA LEU A 89 3.90 2.84 3.05
C LEU A 89 4.55 1.76 2.19
N TYR A 90 4.82 0.62 2.80
CA TYR A 90 5.18 -0.56 2.01
C TYR A 90 4.70 -1.83 2.71
N CYS A 91 4.56 -2.87 1.91
CA CYS A 91 4.32 -4.23 2.38
C CYS A 91 5.17 -5.19 1.54
N ARG A 92 4.80 -6.44 1.46
CA ARG A 92 5.56 -7.42 0.69
C ARG A 92 5.38 -7.26 -0.83
N SER A 93 4.14 -7.06 -1.29
CA SER A 93 3.80 -7.07 -2.73
C SER A 93 3.10 -5.79 -3.22
N GLY A 94 2.70 -4.90 -2.32
CA GLY A 94 1.96 -3.69 -2.63
C GLY A 94 0.47 -3.75 -2.36
N MET A 95 -0.12 -4.92 -2.14
CA MET A 95 -1.57 -5.06 -1.91
C MET A 95 -2.01 -4.50 -0.56
N ARG A 96 -1.34 -4.89 0.51
CA ARG A 96 -1.65 -4.43 1.86
C ARG A 96 -1.37 -2.93 2.01
N SER A 97 -0.28 -2.43 1.43
CA SER A 97 0.03 -1.00 1.50
C SER A 97 -0.98 -0.16 0.75
N LYS A 98 -1.52 -0.66 -0.37
CA LYS A 98 -2.61 0.01 -1.07
C LYS A 98 -3.88 0.07 -0.21
N ASN A 99 -4.21 -1.02 0.47
CA ASN A 99 -5.35 -1.04 1.39
C ASN A 99 -5.13 -0.12 2.59
N ALA A 100 -3.91 -0.11 3.14
CA ALA A 100 -3.55 0.82 4.21
C ALA A 100 -3.71 2.28 3.77
N ALA A 101 -3.29 2.61 2.55
CA ALA A 101 -3.46 3.95 1.99
C ALA A 101 -4.94 4.35 1.95
N ARG A 102 -5.82 3.45 1.57
CA ARG A 102 -7.27 3.72 1.55
C ARG A 102 -7.79 4.07 2.93
N VAL A 103 -7.35 3.35 3.96
CA VAL A 103 -7.72 3.63 5.34
C VAL A 103 -7.25 5.03 5.75
N LEU A 104 -5.99 5.37 5.45
CA LEU A 104 -5.43 6.67 5.78
C LEU A 104 -6.14 7.80 5.05
N LEU A 105 -6.41 7.64 3.76
CA LEU A 105 -7.11 8.65 2.98
C LEU A 105 -8.53 8.91 3.50
N LYS A 106 -9.24 7.87 3.90
CA LYS A 106 -10.56 8.00 4.52
C LYS A 106 -10.52 8.75 5.84
N ASN A 107 -9.38 8.70 6.54
CA ASN A 107 -9.21 9.36 7.82
C ASN A 107 -8.58 10.76 7.70
N GLY A 108 -8.48 11.28 6.49
CA GLY A 108 -8.06 12.67 6.27
C GLY A 108 -6.57 12.87 6.04
N HIS A 109 -5.79 11.82 5.91
CA HIS A 109 -4.40 11.92 5.49
C HIS A 109 -4.35 12.28 4.01
N LYS A 110 -3.45 13.17 3.60
CA LYS A 110 -3.44 13.73 2.25
C LYS A 110 -2.23 13.33 1.40
N GLU A 111 -1.06 13.22 2.02
CA GLU A 111 0.18 12.95 1.30
C GLU A 111 0.61 11.51 1.55
N ILE A 112 0.06 10.60 0.76
CA ILE A 112 0.28 9.17 0.90
C ILE A 112 0.93 8.62 -0.36
N ALA A 113 2.03 7.90 -0.18
CA ALA A 113 2.66 7.15 -1.26
C ALA A 113 2.99 5.74 -0.77
N HIS A 114 3.06 4.78 -1.69
CA HIS A 114 3.49 3.45 -1.34
C HIS A 114 4.47 2.89 -2.38
N LEU A 115 5.25 1.91 -1.94
CA LEU A 115 6.22 1.22 -2.78
C LEU A 115 5.49 0.20 -3.66
N GLN A 116 5.43 0.50 -4.95
CA GLN A 116 4.85 -0.40 -5.94
C GLN A 116 5.68 -1.69 -6.01
N GLY A 117 5.01 -2.81 -5.90
CA GLY A 117 5.68 -4.12 -5.85
C GLY A 117 6.24 -4.49 -4.48
N GLY A 118 6.23 -3.57 -3.52
CA GLY A 118 6.66 -3.81 -2.15
C GLY A 118 8.10 -4.31 -2.03
N LEU A 119 8.38 -5.06 -0.99
CA LEU A 119 9.71 -5.63 -0.76
C LEU A 119 10.15 -6.61 -1.86
N GLY A 120 9.20 -7.18 -2.61
CA GLY A 120 9.52 -8.01 -3.77
C GLY A 120 10.30 -7.23 -4.84
N ALA A 121 10.05 -5.94 -4.98
CA ALA A 121 10.77 -5.06 -5.91
C ALA A 121 12.00 -4.38 -5.26
N TRP A 122 12.10 -4.39 -3.94
CA TRP A 122 13.16 -3.73 -3.18
C TRP A 122 14.44 -4.53 -3.28
N LYS A 123 15.52 -3.89 -3.73
CA LYS A 123 16.85 -4.52 -3.83
C LYS A 123 17.85 -3.94 -2.85
N GLY A 124 17.41 -3.06 -1.97
CA GLY A 124 18.23 -2.48 -0.93
C GLY A 124 18.39 -3.40 0.27
N LYS A 125 19.26 -3.01 1.19
CA LYS A 125 19.45 -3.75 2.44
C LYS A 125 18.20 -3.65 3.31
N LEU A 126 17.93 -4.74 4.04
CA LEU A 126 16.99 -4.76 5.15
C LEU A 126 17.78 -4.82 6.45
N VAL A 127 17.25 -4.20 7.49
CA VAL A 127 17.83 -4.23 8.82
C VAL A 127 16.96 -5.08 9.75
N ARG A 128 17.54 -5.50 10.86
CA ARG A 128 16.85 -6.25 11.93
C ARG A 128 17.13 -5.61 13.27
N ASN A 129 16.19 -5.71 14.16
CA ASN A 129 16.38 -5.35 15.56
C ASN A 129 17.17 -6.42 16.31
#